data_ba8dd04b20484841964726b59ccf9dd4
#
_entry.id   ba8dd04b20484841964726b59ccf9dd4
#
_cell.length_a   1.000
_cell.length_b   1.000
_cell.length_c   1.000
_cell.angle_alpha   90.00
_cell.angle_beta   90.00
_cell.angle_gamma   90.00
#
_symmetry.space_group_name_H-M   'P 1'
#
loop_
_entity.id
_entity.type
_entity.pdbx_description
1 polymer ?
#
loop_
_entity_poly.entity_id
_entity_poly.type
_entity_poly.pdbx_seq_one_letter_code
_entity_poly.pdbx_strand_id
1 'polypeptide(L)'
;MLRHLQTTKMLCNYSSMSSGIILNEKELRDTRLRVSRLTDSLSSESSVKQMTSGLPAEVVVQVTEMMKAERKNLLASIEAYESAKETGNAMLLQQRASSDPGVTLIVARIAKGYSQRDLAWRLGIKEQQIQRYEADRYNSISLKNYARVAALLCVQIRATIQENPEFRGLDAIIADVSKEDIKKILRHGRTRGWFSEEMNEAQLRQYIAENRIEFGSPSLLRTGLNVSDHSEDVLLHAWRARLAARARAEISKELPGFDPLDIGWLPDLVRLTVHDDGPKRAIRMLAEHGIIVIVEAQIPGLAIDGAAFLEQGTPVIGLTIRKDTLDNFWFTLLHELAHVILHYRTGLSTGFYDQDEAVSSDEQEAEADKFAGNLLIPGERWARSTARIANSPEVIEKFAKDLGIHSAIVFGRIRKERNNYTIFANKIGGNSVRAQLMEQS
;
A
#
# COMPACT_ATOMS: atom_id res chain seq x y z
N MET A 1 -2.10 31.93 -5.03
CA MET A 1 -3.25 31.26 -5.66
C MET A 1 -2.94 30.58 -7.01
N LEU A 2 -2.17 31.18 -7.92
CA LEU A 2 -1.83 30.57 -9.23
C LEU A 2 -0.79 29.40 -9.17
N ARG A 3 0.06 29.33 -8.16
CA ARG A 3 1.00 28.22 -7.97
C ARG A 3 0.33 26.91 -7.46
N HIS A 4 -0.76 27.00 -6.71
CA HIS A 4 -1.53 25.82 -6.26
C HIS A 4 -2.30 25.12 -7.38
N LEU A 5 -2.79 25.86 -8.37
CA LEU A 5 -3.56 25.29 -9.49
C LEU A 5 -2.70 24.54 -10.52
N GLN A 6 -1.40 24.86 -10.62
CA GLN A 6 -0.48 24.09 -11.47
C GLN A 6 -0.03 22.78 -10.82
N THR A 7 0.08 22.75 -9.50
CA THR A 7 0.42 21.52 -8.75
C THR A 7 -0.71 20.50 -8.81
N THR A 8 -1.96 20.93 -8.72
CA THR A 8 -3.15 20.04 -8.72
C THR A 8 -3.36 19.34 -10.07
N LYS A 9 -3.03 20.00 -11.20
CA LYS A 9 -3.11 19.37 -12.54
C LYS A 9 -1.99 18.37 -12.83
N MET A 10 -0.83 18.47 -12.16
CA MET A 10 0.27 17.50 -12.29
C MET A 10 0.04 16.21 -11.48
N LEU A 11 -0.72 16.28 -10.39
CA LEU A 11 -0.92 15.16 -9.47
C LEU A 11 -1.94 14.11 -9.96
N CYS A 12 -2.86 14.48 -10.87
CA CYS A 12 -3.82 13.53 -11.47
C CYS A 12 -3.22 12.43 -12.37
N ASN A 13 -1.90 12.43 -12.61
CA ASN A 13 -1.25 11.48 -13.51
C ASN A 13 -0.45 10.37 -12.79
N TYR A 14 -0.50 10.29 -11.46
CA TYR A 14 0.27 9.29 -10.71
C TYR A 14 -0.27 7.85 -10.80
N SER A 15 -1.52 7.66 -11.22
CA SER A 15 -2.16 6.33 -11.28
C SER A 15 -1.58 5.39 -12.35
N SER A 16 -0.82 5.90 -13.32
CA SER A 16 -0.22 5.08 -14.38
C SER A 16 1.19 4.56 -14.07
N MET A 17 1.82 5.00 -12.97
CA MET A 17 3.22 4.64 -12.62
C MET A 17 3.32 3.45 -11.65
N SER A 18 2.25 2.70 -11.47
CA SER A 18 2.14 1.67 -10.40
C SER A 18 2.97 0.40 -10.62
N SER A 19 3.57 0.17 -11.79
CA SER A 19 4.19 -1.12 -12.10
C SER A 19 5.72 -1.15 -12.13
N GLY A 20 6.42 -0.03 -11.88
CA GLY A 20 7.88 0.02 -12.00
C GLY A 20 8.42 -0.20 -13.42
N ILE A 21 7.56 -0.50 -14.39
CA ILE A 21 7.87 -0.70 -15.80
C ILE A 21 7.40 0.50 -16.62
N ILE A 22 8.22 0.94 -17.57
CA ILE A 22 7.92 2.03 -18.50
C ILE A 22 7.45 1.42 -19.81
N LEU A 23 6.25 1.76 -20.25
CA LEU A 23 5.61 1.19 -21.44
C LEU A 23 5.32 2.23 -22.54
N ASN A 24 5.51 3.53 -22.25
CA ASN A 24 5.28 4.62 -23.19
C ASN A 24 6.07 5.89 -22.84
N GLU A 25 6.13 6.84 -23.78
CA GLU A 25 6.86 8.10 -23.65
C GLU A 25 6.37 9.02 -22.53
N LYS A 26 5.09 8.93 -22.17
CA LYS A 26 4.54 9.71 -21.07
C LYS A 26 5.11 9.19 -19.75
N GLU A 27 5.06 7.88 -19.53
CA GLU A 27 5.63 7.24 -18.35
C GLU A 27 7.15 7.49 -18.24
N LEU A 28 7.87 7.46 -19.36
CA LEU A 28 9.30 7.80 -19.38
C LEU A 28 9.54 9.24 -18.90
N ARG A 29 8.77 10.22 -19.39
CA ARG A 29 8.93 11.61 -18.95
C ARG A 29 8.62 11.77 -17.46
N ASP A 30 7.53 11.14 -17.00
CA ASP A 30 7.11 11.21 -15.60
C ASP A 30 8.16 10.54 -14.69
N THR A 31 8.74 9.41 -15.13
CA THR A 31 9.81 8.73 -14.40
C THR A 31 11.09 9.57 -14.33
N ARG A 32 11.50 10.21 -15.43
CA ARG A 32 12.66 11.12 -15.44
C ARG A 32 12.46 12.31 -14.50
N LEU A 33 11.26 12.90 -14.48
CA LEU A 33 10.92 13.98 -13.54
C LEU A 33 11.03 13.50 -12.08
N ARG A 34 10.56 12.29 -11.79
CA ARG A 34 10.67 11.70 -10.45
C ARG A 34 12.13 11.46 -10.06
N VAL A 35 12.96 10.93 -10.96
CA VAL A 35 14.41 10.76 -10.73
C VAL A 35 15.08 12.10 -10.44
N SER A 36 14.71 13.16 -11.18
CA SER A 36 15.23 14.51 -10.92
C SER A 36 14.88 14.98 -9.50
N ARG A 37 13.62 14.89 -9.10
CA ARG A 37 13.18 15.27 -7.74
C ARG A 37 13.91 14.49 -6.65
N LEU A 38 14.07 13.17 -6.81
CA LEU A 38 14.83 12.33 -5.87
C LEU A 38 16.31 12.73 -5.82
N THR A 39 16.89 13.04 -6.98
CA THR A 39 18.28 13.49 -7.07
C THR A 39 18.47 14.85 -6.38
N ASP A 40 17.56 15.78 -6.58
CA ASP A 40 17.59 17.11 -5.94
C ASP A 40 17.44 16.98 -4.42
N SER A 41 16.51 16.15 -3.96
CA SER A 41 16.30 15.88 -2.52
C SER A 41 17.50 15.21 -1.86
N LEU A 42 18.24 14.37 -2.58
CA LEU A 42 19.44 13.67 -2.11
C LEU A 42 20.75 14.41 -2.42
N SER A 43 20.71 15.58 -3.06
CA SER A 43 21.90 16.30 -3.59
C SER A 43 22.83 16.80 -2.51
N SER A 44 22.32 17.10 -1.32
CA SER A 44 23.10 17.61 -0.21
C SER A 44 22.50 17.18 1.14
N GLU A 45 23.34 17.14 2.16
CA GLU A 45 22.91 16.89 3.54
C GLU A 45 21.89 17.95 4.01
N SER A 46 22.04 19.20 3.57
CA SER A 46 21.10 20.28 3.88
C SER A 46 19.72 20.06 3.27
N SER A 47 19.64 19.53 2.04
CA SER A 47 18.37 19.20 1.38
C SER A 47 17.64 18.08 2.12
N VAL A 48 18.36 17.02 2.48
CA VAL A 48 17.81 15.92 3.29
C VAL A 48 17.31 16.45 4.64
N LYS A 49 18.12 17.25 5.34
CA LYS A 49 17.78 17.80 6.64
C LYS A 49 16.56 18.74 6.59
N GLN A 50 16.40 19.50 5.52
CA GLN A 50 15.25 20.36 5.33
C GLN A 50 13.96 19.54 5.15
N MET A 51 14.01 18.51 4.30
CA MET A 51 12.85 17.62 4.01
C MET A 51 12.44 16.79 5.25
N THR A 52 13.43 16.37 6.06
CA THR A 52 13.23 15.49 7.21
C THR A 52 13.23 16.25 8.54
N SER A 53 13.00 17.56 8.50
CA SER A 53 13.05 18.41 9.70
C SER A 53 12.07 17.94 10.76
N GLY A 54 12.56 17.75 11.99
CA GLY A 54 11.77 17.29 13.13
C GLY A 54 11.59 15.78 13.22
N LEU A 55 12.08 15.00 12.23
CA LEU A 55 12.03 13.54 12.30
C LEU A 55 13.19 12.98 13.14
N PRO A 56 12.97 11.84 13.84
CA PRO A 56 14.05 11.09 14.50
C PRO A 56 15.14 10.65 13.51
N ALA A 57 16.38 10.60 13.96
CA ALA A 57 17.52 10.24 13.10
C ALA A 57 17.35 8.85 12.44
N GLU A 58 16.81 7.91 13.19
CA GLU A 58 16.55 6.55 12.69
C GLU A 58 15.52 6.52 11.53
N VAL A 59 14.49 7.36 11.64
CA VAL A 59 13.47 7.52 10.58
C VAL A 59 14.08 8.22 9.36
N VAL A 60 14.92 9.23 9.57
CA VAL A 60 15.65 9.92 8.48
C VAL A 60 16.50 8.94 7.70
N VAL A 61 17.22 8.04 8.38
CA VAL A 61 18.02 7.00 7.72
C VAL A 61 17.14 6.09 6.87
N GLN A 62 16.04 5.56 7.41
CA GLN A 62 15.14 4.67 6.68
C GLN A 62 14.57 5.33 5.42
N VAL A 63 14.06 6.56 5.54
CA VAL A 63 13.52 7.30 4.39
C VAL A 63 14.61 7.61 3.35
N THR A 64 15.80 7.98 3.79
CA THR A 64 16.90 8.28 2.87
C THR A 64 17.33 7.03 2.08
N GLU A 65 17.43 5.88 2.74
CA GLU A 65 17.76 4.61 2.06
C GLU A 65 16.65 4.19 1.08
N MET A 66 15.39 4.32 1.47
CA MET A 66 14.25 4.10 0.56
C MET A 66 14.35 4.98 -0.69
N MET A 67 14.61 6.29 -0.53
CA MET A 67 14.76 7.22 -1.66
C MET A 67 15.90 6.85 -2.60
N LYS A 68 17.04 6.39 -2.04
CA LYS A 68 18.18 5.91 -2.83
C LYS A 68 17.83 4.65 -3.62
N ALA A 69 17.16 3.69 -2.98
CA ALA A 69 16.70 2.45 -3.60
C ALA A 69 15.68 2.75 -4.70
N GLU A 70 14.68 3.61 -4.45
CA GLU A 70 13.73 4.04 -5.47
C GLU A 70 14.41 4.69 -6.67
N ARG A 71 15.36 5.63 -6.45
CA ARG A 71 16.12 6.26 -7.52
C ARG A 71 16.88 5.26 -8.37
N LYS A 72 17.59 4.31 -7.73
CA LYS A 72 18.31 3.22 -8.43
C LYS A 72 17.36 2.41 -9.31
N ASN A 73 16.21 2.02 -8.78
CA ASN A 73 15.22 1.22 -9.50
C ASN A 73 14.60 1.99 -10.69
N LEU A 74 14.26 3.28 -10.51
CA LEU A 74 13.73 4.11 -11.58
C LEU A 74 14.74 4.34 -12.70
N LEU A 75 16.03 4.53 -12.40
CA LEU A 75 17.10 4.63 -13.39
C LEU A 75 17.23 3.34 -14.20
N ALA A 76 17.19 2.18 -13.54
CA ALA A 76 17.21 0.88 -14.24
C ALA A 76 15.95 0.66 -15.08
N SER A 77 14.78 1.21 -14.69
CA SER A 77 13.57 1.17 -15.53
C SER A 77 13.70 2.02 -16.79
N ILE A 78 14.33 3.20 -16.69
CA ILE A 78 14.61 4.06 -17.83
C ILE A 78 15.56 3.34 -18.80
N GLU A 79 16.66 2.80 -18.29
CA GLU A 79 17.63 2.04 -19.08
C GLU A 79 16.99 0.86 -19.83
N ALA A 80 16.13 0.09 -19.13
CA ALA A 80 15.42 -1.04 -19.73
C ALA A 80 14.51 -0.61 -20.89
N TYR A 81 13.79 0.50 -20.73
CA TYR A 81 12.92 1.04 -21.80
C TYR A 81 13.73 1.56 -22.99
N GLU A 82 14.77 2.35 -22.73
CA GLU A 82 15.62 2.94 -23.77
C GLU A 82 16.36 1.85 -24.54
N SER A 83 16.94 0.86 -23.86
CA SER A 83 17.58 -0.29 -24.49
C SER A 83 16.62 -1.06 -25.39
N ALA A 84 15.40 -1.33 -24.93
CA ALA A 84 14.40 -2.01 -25.75
C ALA A 84 14.02 -1.19 -27.00
N LYS A 85 13.85 0.12 -26.85
CA LYS A 85 13.42 1.01 -27.92
C LYS A 85 14.51 1.27 -28.95
N GLU A 86 15.77 1.48 -28.53
CA GLU A 86 16.88 1.90 -29.41
C GLU A 86 17.60 0.73 -30.06
N THR A 87 17.79 -0.36 -29.32
CA THR A 87 18.53 -1.51 -29.77
C THR A 87 17.70 -2.72 -30.17
N GLY A 88 16.38 -2.69 -29.83
CA GLY A 88 15.50 -3.85 -29.98
C GLY A 88 15.72 -4.93 -28.91
N ASN A 89 16.61 -4.71 -27.95
CA ASN A 89 16.87 -5.65 -26.87
C ASN A 89 15.79 -5.56 -25.78
N ALA A 90 14.79 -6.43 -25.87
CA ALA A 90 13.67 -6.46 -24.94
C ALA A 90 13.99 -7.13 -23.58
N MET A 91 15.16 -7.75 -23.41
CA MET A 91 15.42 -8.66 -22.27
C MET A 91 15.19 -7.99 -20.92
N LEU A 92 15.80 -6.82 -20.68
CA LEU A 92 15.63 -6.09 -19.40
C LEU A 92 14.20 -5.63 -19.19
N LEU A 93 13.53 -5.14 -20.24
CA LEU A 93 12.15 -4.69 -20.16
C LEU A 93 11.19 -5.88 -19.97
N GLN A 94 11.49 -7.02 -20.60
CA GLN A 94 10.71 -8.25 -20.45
C GLN A 94 10.83 -8.86 -19.06
N GLN A 95 12.01 -8.83 -18.43
CA GLN A 95 12.18 -9.24 -17.04
C GLN A 95 11.29 -8.43 -16.10
N ARG A 96 11.16 -7.12 -16.35
CA ARG A 96 10.27 -6.24 -15.56
C ARG A 96 8.77 -6.41 -15.88
N ALA A 97 8.45 -7.00 -17.03
CA ALA A 97 7.06 -7.28 -17.42
C ALA A 97 6.43 -8.42 -16.63
N SER A 98 7.22 -9.18 -15.87
CA SER A 98 6.79 -10.42 -15.21
C SER A 98 6.07 -11.38 -16.17
N SER A 99 5.12 -12.15 -15.67
CA SER A 99 4.34 -13.10 -16.48
C SER A 99 3.08 -12.50 -17.10
N ASP A 100 2.92 -11.16 -17.09
CA ASP A 100 1.72 -10.51 -17.66
C ASP A 100 1.75 -10.63 -19.20
N PRO A 101 0.82 -11.41 -19.81
CA PRO A 101 0.79 -11.60 -21.24
C PRO A 101 0.50 -10.31 -22.02
N GLY A 102 -0.30 -9.40 -21.45
CA GLY A 102 -0.64 -8.14 -22.10
C GLY A 102 0.53 -7.17 -22.11
N VAL A 103 1.25 -7.07 -21.00
CA VAL A 103 2.47 -6.27 -20.89
C VAL A 103 3.54 -6.82 -21.86
N THR A 104 3.66 -8.15 -21.99
CA THR A 104 4.57 -8.79 -22.95
C THR A 104 4.32 -8.33 -24.40
N LEU A 105 3.05 -8.13 -24.80
CA LEU A 105 2.74 -7.58 -26.12
C LEU A 105 3.24 -6.14 -26.28
N ILE A 106 3.08 -5.31 -25.24
CA ILE A 106 3.54 -3.91 -25.26
C ILE A 106 5.06 -3.87 -25.36
N VAL A 107 5.76 -4.67 -24.57
CA VAL A 107 7.23 -4.79 -24.60
C VAL A 107 7.72 -5.22 -26.01
N ALA A 108 7.08 -6.23 -26.59
CA ALA A 108 7.42 -6.69 -27.94
C ALA A 108 7.19 -5.61 -29.02
N ARG A 109 6.14 -4.79 -28.89
CA ARG A 109 5.89 -3.64 -29.76
C ARG A 109 7.02 -2.61 -29.63
N ILE A 110 7.41 -2.26 -28.41
CA ILE A 110 8.48 -1.29 -28.12
C ILE A 110 9.80 -1.79 -28.73
N ALA A 111 10.16 -3.04 -28.49
CA ALA A 111 11.40 -3.64 -29.01
C ALA A 111 11.44 -3.71 -30.53
N LYS A 112 10.28 -3.81 -31.21
CA LYS A 112 10.20 -3.71 -32.69
C LYS A 112 10.24 -2.26 -33.20
N GLY A 113 10.32 -1.27 -32.32
CA GLY A 113 10.28 0.16 -32.69
C GLY A 113 8.93 0.60 -33.25
N TYR A 114 7.87 -0.17 -33.04
CA TYR A 114 6.54 0.21 -33.54
C TYR A 114 5.85 1.19 -32.60
N SER A 115 5.36 2.30 -33.16
CA SER A 115 4.38 3.14 -32.47
C SER A 115 3.03 2.41 -32.36
N GLN A 116 2.13 2.87 -31.50
CA GLN A 116 0.75 2.38 -31.45
C GLN A 116 0.04 2.52 -32.80
N ARG A 117 0.34 3.60 -33.51
CA ARG A 117 -0.16 3.86 -34.89
C ARG A 117 0.37 2.83 -35.89
N ASP A 118 1.67 2.50 -35.84
CA ASP A 118 2.27 1.49 -36.73
C ASP A 118 1.66 0.11 -36.49
N LEU A 119 1.48 -0.27 -35.23
CA LEU A 119 0.85 -1.53 -34.86
C LEU A 119 -0.60 -1.57 -35.36
N ALA A 120 -1.38 -0.50 -35.16
CA ALA A 120 -2.75 -0.39 -35.62
C ALA A 120 -2.87 -0.53 -37.14
N TRP A 121 -1.98 0.16 -37.87
CA TRP A 121 -1.94 0.09 -39.34
C TRP A 121 -1.66 -1.34 -39.83
N ARG A 122 -0.69 -2.02 -39.24
CA ARG A 122 -0.34 -3.41 -39.60
C ARG A 122 -1.45 -4.41 -39.29
N LEU A 123 -2.26 -4.15 -38.28
CA LEU A 123 -3.41 -4.98 -37.91
C LEU A 123 -4.69 -4.63 -38.66
N GLY A 124 -4.72 -3.51 -39.40
CA GLY A 124 -5.92 -3.03 -40.09
C GLY A 124 -7.02 -2.53 -39.14
N ILE A 125 -6.63 -1.96 -37.99
CA ILE A 125 -7.56 -1.42 -36.98
C ILE A 125 -7.23 0.05 -36.66
N LYS A 126 -8.11 0.74 -35.93
CA LYS A 126 -7.91 2.13 -35.54
C LYS A 126 -6.86 2.25 -34.43
N GLU A 127 -6.03 3.28 -34.47
CA GLU A 127 -5.01 3.58 -33.44
C GLU A 127 -5.65 3.67 -32.02
N GLN A 128 -6.79 4.32 -31.90
CA GLN A 128 -7.54 4.43 -30.65
C GLN A 128 -7.87 3.07 -30.02
N GLN A 129 -8.02 2.03 -30.83
CA GLN A 129 -8.27 0.68 -30.33
C GLN A 129 -7.03 0.06 -29.71
N ILE A 130 -5.84 0.28 -30.30
CA ILE A 130 -4.57 -0.13 -29.69
C ILE A 130 -4.31 0.65 -28.41
N GLN A 131 -4.54 1.97 -28.41
CA GLN A 131 -4.41 2.81 -27.23
C GLN A 131 -5.27 2.29 -26.07
N ARG A 132 -6.53 1.92 -26.35
CA ARG A 132 -7.43 1.34 -25.35
C ARG A 132 -6.93 -0.03 -24.85
N TYR A 133 -6.48 -0.90 -25.76
CA TYR A 133 -5.95 -2.21 -25.38
C TYR A 133 -4.69 -2.08 -24.51
N GLU A 134 -3.76 -1.20 -24.86
CA GLU A 134 -2.55 -1.01 -24.07
C GLU A 134 -2.83 -0.29 -22.72
N ALA A 135 -3.82 0.60 -22.67
CA ALA A 135 -4.21 1.27 -21.43
C ALA A 135 -4.75 0.30 -20.38
N ASP A 136 -5.45 -0.76 -20.81
CA ASP A 136 -5.95 -1.83 -19.93
C ASP A 136 -5.08 -3.10 -19.94
N ARG A 137 -3.84 -2.98 -20.45
CA ARG A 137 -2.87 -4.08 -20.59
C ARG A 137 -3.46 -5.29 -21.32
N TYR A 138 -4.25 -5.05 -22.35
CA TYR A 138 -4.92 -6.06 -23.15
C TYR A 138 -5.92 -6.96 -22.37
N ASN A 139 -6.36 -6.58 -21.18
CA ASN A 139 -7.30 -7.39 -20.39
C ASN A 139 -8.67 -7.51 -21.05
N SER A 140 -9.13 -6.50 -21.78
CA SER A 140 -10.43 -6.50 -22.49
C SER A 140 -10.38 -7.06 -23.90
N ILE A 141 -9.22 -7.54 -24.36
CA ILE A 141 -9.08 -8.06 -25.73
C ILE A 141 -9.63 -9.49 -25.84
N SER A 142 -10.32 -9.80 -26.93
CA SER A 142 -10.70 -11.20 -27.20
C SER A 142 -9.47 -12.06 -27.51
N LEU A 143 -9.47 -13.33 -27.10
CA LEU A 143 -8.38 -14.27 -27.36
C LEU A 143 -7.99 -14.33 -28.84
N LYS A 144 -8.96 -14.23 -29.78
CA LYS A 144 -8.72 -14.17 -31.22
C LYS A 144 -7.89 -12.95 -31.62
N ASN A 145 -8.23 -11.78 -31.10
CA ASN A 145 -7.47 -10.55 -31.39
C ASN A 145 -6.13 -10.55 -30.70
N TYR A 146 -6.05 -11.07 -29.48
CA TYR A 146 -4.80 -11.28 -28.78
C TYR A 146 -3.82 -12.13 -29.64
N ALA A 147 -4.27 -13.27 -30.16
CA ALA A 147 -3.45 -14.13 -31.00
C ALA A 147 -2.97 -13.42 -32.28
N ARG A 148 -3.80 -12.55 -32.89
CA ARG A 148 -3.38 -11.74 -34.05
C ARG A 148 -2.26 -10.76 -33.72
N VAL A 149 -2.39 -10.06 -32.57
CA VAL A 149 -1.35 -9.13 -32.11
C VAL A 149 -0.08 -9.89 -31.77
N ALA A 150 -0.17 -10.98 -31.03
CA ALA A 150 0.96 -11.83 -30.64
C ALA A 150 1.72 -12.39 -31.87
N ALA A 151 0.99 -12.87 -32.88
CA ALA A 151 1.60 -13.37 -34.12
C ALA A 151 2.36 -12.26 -34.86
N LEU A 152 1.81 -11.05 -34.98
CA LEU A 152 2.49 -9.93 -35.63
C LEU A 152 3.72 -9.49 -34.86
N LEU A 153 3.67 -9.52 -33.54
CA LEU A 153 4.78 -9.14 -32.68
C LEU A 153 5.79 -10.29 -32.45
N CYS A 154 5.55 -11.49 -33.00
CA CYS A 154 6.35 -12.69 -32.80
C CYS A 154 6.41 -13.14 -31.32
N VAL A 155 5.34 -12.93 -30.57
CA VAL A 155 5.19 -13.38 -29.19
C VAL A 155 4.56 -14.77 -29.17
N GLN A 156 5.19 -15.71 -28.44
CA GLN A 156 4.65 -17.05 -28.21
C GLN A 156 4.17 -17.17 -26.77
N ILE A 157 2.97 -17.68 -26.58
CA ILE A 157 2.43 -18.01 -25.26
C ILE A 157 2.34 -19.52 -25.16
N ARG A 158 2.83 -20.05 -24.06
CA ARG A 158 2.69 -21.47 -23.72
C ARG A 158 1.72 -21.58 -22.55
N ALA A 159 0.63 -22.29 -22.75
CA ALA A 159 -0.27 -22.68 -21.69
C ALA A 159 0.11 -24.07 -21.20
N THR A 160 0.35 -24.25 -19.92
CA THR A 160 0.59 -25.55 -19.28
C THR A 160 -0.48 -25.80 -18.23
N ILE A 161 -0.95 -27.04 -18.14
CA ILE A 161 -1.85 -27.46 -17.07
C ILE A 161 -0.96 -27.90 -15.90
N GLN A 162 -1.15 -27.25 -14.75
CA GLN A 162 -0.47 -27.64 -13.51
C GLN A 162 -1.38 -28.58 -12.73
N GLU A 163 -0.87 -29.75 -12.36
CA GLU A 163 -1.64 -30.76 -11.60
C GLU A 163 -1.84 -30.36 -10.13
N ASN A 164 -0.90 -29.59 -9.55
CA ASN A 164 -0.99 -29.01 -8.20
C ASN A 164 -0.49 -27.58 -8.23
N PRO A 165 -1.37 -26.60 -8.42
CA PRO A 165 -0.96 -25.20 -8.30
C PRO A 165 -0.60 -24.90 -6.84
N GLU A 166 0.64 -24.50 -6.58
CA GLU A 166 1.08 -24.00 -5.27
C GLU A 166 0.32 -22.73 -4.88
N PHE A 167 -0.30 -22.07 -5.86
CA PHE A 167 -1.07 -20.84 -5.68
C PHE A 167 -2.49 -20.98 -6.22
N ARG A 168 -3.48 -20.92 -5.33
CA ARG A 168 -4.89 -20.81 -5.72
C ARG A 168 -5.23 -19.36 -6.01
N GLY A 169 -5.73 -19.08 -7.22
CA GLY A 169 -6.29 -17.76 -7.52
C GLY A 169 -7.53 -17.45 -6.65
N LEU A 170 -7.83 -16.16 -6.46
CA LEU A 170 -8.95 -15.70 -5.62
C LEU A 170 -10.30 -16.36 -6.00
N ASP A 171 -10.54 -16.61 -7.30
CA ASP A 171 -11.76 -17.27 -7.76
C ASP A 171 -11.87 -18.72 -7.25
N ALA A 172 -10.74 -19.43 -7.15
CA ALA A 172 -10.69 -20.78 -6.55
C ALA A 172 -10.90 -20.73 -5.04
N ILE A 173 -10.30 -19.76 -4.35
CA ILE A 173 -10.52 -19.53 -2.91
C ILE A 173 -11.99 -19.22 -2.64
N ILE A 174 -12.61 -18.34 -3.43
CA ILE A 174 -14.02 -17.98 -3.30
C ILE A 174 -14.93 -19.17 -3.63
N ALA A 175 -14.56 -20.03 -4.59
CA ALA A 175 -15.33 -21.21 -4.95
C ALA A 175 -15.33 -22.27 -3.84
N ASP A 176 -14.20 -22.42 -3.13
CA ASP A 176 -13.98 -23.46 -2.11
C ASP A 176 -14.35 -23.04 -0.68
N VAL A 177 -14.93 -21.85 -0.53
CA VAL A 177 -15.31 -21.29 0.77
C VAL A 177 -16.29 -22.17 1.52
N SER A 178 -16.04 -22.39 2.81
CA SER A 178 -16.94 -23.14 3.67
C SER A 178 -18.29 -22.43 3.86
N LYS A 179 -19.37 -23.21 3.95
CA LYS A 179 -20.71 -22.65 4.26
C LYS A 179 -20.75 -21.93 5.60
N GLU A 180 -19.88 -22.30 6.51
CA GLU A 180 -19.77 -21.68 7.83
C GLU A 180 -19.17 -20.27 7.74
N ASP A 181 -18.09 -20.09 6.98
CA ASP A 181 -17.45 -18.78 6.79
C ASP A 181 -18.35 -17.83 6.01
N ILE A 182 -19.07 -18.33 5.01
CA ILE A 182 -20.13 -17.55 4.32
C ILE A 182 -21.17 -17.05 5.32
N LYS A 183 -21.67 -17.91 6.20
CA LYS A 183 -22.63 -17.50 7.23
C LYS A 183 -22.06 -16.48 8.20
N LYS A 184 -20.79 -16.60 8.61
CA LYS A 184 -20.09 -15.65 9.46
C LYS A 184 -20.01 -14.28 8.79
N ILE A 185 -19.57 -14.23 7.52
CA ILE A 185 -19.44 -12.99 6.74
C ILE A 185 -20.81 -12.33 6.57
N LEU A 186 -21.83 -13.06 6.14
CA LEU A 186 -23.18 -12.53 5.95
C LEU A 186 -23.78 -11.99 7.24
N ARG A 187 -23.68 -12.73 8.35
CA ARG A 187 -24.16 -12.28 9.67
C ARG A 187 -23.46 -10.99 10.09
N HIS A 188 -22.12 -10.98 10.02
CA HIS A 188 -21.33 -9.82 10.38
C HIS A 188 -21.68 -8.61 9.50
N GLY A 189 -21.72 -8.80 8.18
CA GLY A 189 -22.02 -7.73 7.24
C GLY A 189 -23.41 -7.13 7.40
N ARG A 190 -24.43 -7.95 7.67
CA ARG A 190 -25.78 -7.46 8.01
C ARG A 190 -25.79 -6.65 9.31
N THR A 191 -25.20 -7.20 10.38
CA THR A 191 -25.12 -6.52 11.68
C THR A 191 -24.40 -5.18 11.60
N ARG A 192 -23.43 -5.04 10.67
CA ARG A 192 -22.63 -3.84 10.47
C ARG A 192 -23.13 -2.95 9.32
N GLY A 193 -24.26 -3.28 8.71
CA GLY A 193 -24.78 -2.52 7.58
C GLY A 193 -23.94 -2.57 6.30
N TRP A 194 -23.07 -3.59 6.14
CA TRP A 194 -22.32 -3.78 4.90
C TRP A 194 -23.25 -4.25 3.78
N PHE A 195 -24.21 -5.07 4.15
CA PHE A 195 -25.11 -5.78 3.25
C PHE A 195 -26.55 -5.60 3.67
N SER A 196 -27.47 -5.64 2.70
CA SER A 196 -28.89 -5.77 2.96
C SER A 196 -29.22 -7.14 3.60
N GLU A 197 -30.36 -7.24 4.28
CA GLU A 197 -30.84 -8.50 4.84
C GLU A 197 -31.05 -9.60 3.77
N GLU A 198 -31.33 -9.20 2.53
CA GLU A 198 -31.63 -10.08 1.40
C GLU A 198 -30.37 -10.64 0.73
N MET A 199 -29.15 -10.14 1.06
CA MET A 199 -27.93 -10.61 0.41
C MET A 199 -27.73 -12.11 0.63
N ASN A 200 -27.60 -12.86 -0.46
CA ASN A 200 -27.37 -14.30 -0.46
C ASN A 200 -25.90 -14.66 -0.74
N GLU A 201 -25.59 -15.96 -0.70
CA GLU A 201 -24.24 -16.49 -0.95
C GLU A 201 -23.67 -16.11 -2.33
N ALA A 202 -24.49 -16.22 -3.39
CA ALA A 202 -24.02 -15.91 -4.75
C ALA A 202 -23.66 -14.42 -4.90
N GLN A 203 -24.51 -13.55 -4.32
CA GLN A 203 -24.26 -12.12 -4.29
C GLN A 203 -23.03 -11.75 -3.44
N LEU A 204 -22.78 -12.46 -2.32
CA LEU A 204 -21.57 -12.27 -1.53
C LEU A 204 -20.32 -12.64 -2.32
N ARG A 205 -20.31 -13.79 -3.00
CA ARG A 205 -19.19 -14.20 -3.86
C ARG A 205 -18.92 -13.17 -4.95
N GLN A 206 -19.97 -12.70 -5.60
CA GLN A 206 -19.88 -11.63 -6.61
C GLN A 206 -19.33 -10.33 -5.99
N TYR A 207 -19.82 -9.93 -4.81
CA TYR A 207 -19.32 -8.74 -4.10
C TYR A 207 -17.82 -8.82 -3.81
N ILE A 208 -17.33 -9.95 -3.32
CA ILE A 208 -15.90 -10.15 -3.05
C ILE A 208 -15.09 -10.09 -4.36
N ALA A 209 -15.60 -10.72 -5.43
CA ALA A 209 -14.92 -10.73 -6.73
C ALA A 209 -14.86 -9.34 -7.37
N GLU A 210 -15.96 -8.55 -7.30
CA GLU A 210 -16.04 -7.20 -7.88
C GLU A 210 -15.22 -6.16 -7.10
N ASN A 211 -15.09 -6.36 -5.78
CA ASN A 211 -14.34 -5.46 -4.90
C ASN A 211 -12.96 -6.01 -4.54
N ARG A 212 -12.48 -7.00 -5.28
CA ARG A 212 -11.11 -7.47 -5.11
C ARG A 212 -10.13 -6.32 -5.33
N ILE A 213 -9.12 -6.27 -4.49
CA ILE A 213 -7.95 -5.41 -4.72
C ILE A 213 -7.25 -5.98 -5.95
N GLU A 214 -6.96 -5.15 -6.94
CA GLU A 214 -6.38 -5.59 -8.21
C GLU A 214 -5.15 -6.49 -7.98
N PHE A 215 -5.02 -7.53 -8.81
CA PHE A 215 -3.86 -8.42 -8.83
C PHE A 215 -2.59 -7.59 -8.97
N GLY A 216 -1.66 -7.73 -8.02
CA GLY A 216 -0.41 -6.99 -8.00
C GLY A 216 -0.31 -5.93 -6.91
N SER A 217 -1.37 -5.68 -6.12
CA SER A 217 -1.25 -4.87 -4.90
C SER A 217 -1.20 -5.80 -3.69
N PRO A 218 -0.03 -6.23 -3.21
CA PRO A 218 0.05 -6.92 -1.95
C PRO A 218 -0.44 -5.95 -0.88
N SER A 219 -1.50 -6.30 -0.16
CA SER A 219 -1.78 -5.63 1.08
C SER A 219 -0.79 -6.14 2.10
N LEU A 220 -0.04 -5.25 2.69
CA LEU A 220 0.80 -5.56 3.82
C LEU A 220 -0.12 -5.65 5.04
N LEU A 221 -0.06 -6.76 5.75
CA LEU A 221 -1.00 -7.11 6.80
C LEU A 221 -0.25 -7.20 8.13
N ARG A 222 -0.61 -6.34 9.06
CA ARG A 222 -0.16 -6.53 10.43
C ARG A 222 -1.00 -7.60 11.10
N THR A 223 -0.48 -8.80 11.14
CA THR A 223 -1.03 -9.90 11.92
C THR A 223 -0.05 -10.27 13.03
N GLY A 224 -0.57 -10.66 14.17
CA GLY A 224 0.27 -11.29 15.20
C GLY A 224 0.67 -12.73 14.83
N LEU A 225 0.49 -13.15 13.58
CA LEU A 225 0.66 -14.50 13.05
C LEU A 225 1.36 -14.43 11.69
N ASN A 226 2.03 -15.49 11.27
CA ASN A 226 2.75 -15.58 10.01
C ASN A 226 1.87 -15.24 8.79
N VAL A 227 2.34 -14.32 7.97
CA VAL A 227 1.65 -13.77 6.78
C VAL A 227 1.30 -14.85 5.74
N SER A 228 2.04 -15.95 5.69
CA SER A 228 1.85 -17.06 4.75
C SER A 228 0.50 -17.79 4.90
N ASP A 229 -0.09 -17.79 6.09
CA ASP A 229 -1.31 -18.55 6.36
C ASP A 229 -2.61 -17.79 6.03
N HIS A 230 -2.53 -16.47 5.75
CA HIS A 230 -3.72 -15.63 5.56
C HIS A 230 -4.06 -15.32 4.10
N SER A 231 -3.18 -15.65 3.15
CA SER A 231 -3.43 -15.38 1.72
C SER A 231 -4.64 -16.14 1.17
N GLU A 232 -5.03 -17.25 1.82
CA GLU A 232 -6.17 -18.08 1.46
C GLU A 232 -7.43 -17.84 2.32
N ASP A 233 -7.37 -16.92 3.30
CA ASP A 233 -8.48 -16.68 4.20
C ASP A 233 -9.56 -15.81 3.54
N VAL A 234 -10.71 -16.41 3.28
CA VAL A 234 -11.87 -15.72 2.71
C VAL A 234 -12.40 -14.60 3.59
N LEU A 235 -12.24 -14.69 4.91
CA LEU A 235 -12.65 -13.62 5.84
C LEU A 235 -11.81 -12.37 5.58
N LEU A 236 -10.52 -12.55 5.30
CA LEU A 236 -9.62 -11.47 4.90
C LEU A 236 -10.06 -10.84 3.58
N HIS A 237 -10.34 -11.65 2.58
CA HIS A 237 -10.80 -11.15 1.27
C HIS A 237 -12.14 -10.41 1.37
N ALA A 238 -13.08 -10.87 2.18
CA ALA A 238 -14.35 -10.19 2.41
C ALA A 238 -14.15 -8.84 3.14
N TRP A 239 -13.30 -8.79 4.15
CA TRP A 239 -12.97 -7.56 4.85
C TRP A 239 -12.25 -6.56 3.94
N ARG A 240 -11.27 -7.01 3.14
CA ARG A 240 -10.58 -6.19 2.14
C ARG A 240 -11.54 -5.65 1.07
N ALA A 241 -12.46 -6.47 0.57
CA ALA A 241 -13.48 -6.04 -0.37
C ALA A 241 -14.35 -4.91 0.21
N ARG A 242 -14.69 -4.98 1.50
CA ARG A 242 -15.40 -3.91 2.20
C ARG A 242 -14.58 -2.62 2.25
N LEU A 243 -13.30 -2.72 2.58
CA LEU A 243 -12.40 -1.55 2.58
C LEU A 243 -12.29 -0.92 1.20
N ALA A 244 -12.07 -1.72 0.15
CA ALA A 244 -11.98 -1.25 -1.22
C ALA A 244 -13.26 -0.52 -1.67
N ALA A 245 -14.43 -1.10 -1.39
CA ALA A 245 -15.71 -0.46 -1.69
C ALA A 245 -15.89 0.90 -0.99
N ARG A 246 -15.49 1.01 0.29
CA ARG A 246 -15.52 2.28 1.02
C ARG A 246 -14.48 3.27 0.50
N ALA A 247 -13.28 2.81 0.18
CA ALA A 247 -12.22 3.66 -0.35
C ALA A 247 -12.63 4.31 -1.68
N ARG A 248 -13.29 3.57 -2.58
CA ARG A 248 -13.81 4.14 -3.84
C ARG A 248 -14.81 5.26 -3.61
N ALA A 249 -15.65 5.14 -2.60
CA ALA A 249 -16.60 6.19 -2.22
C ALA A 249 -15.89 7.45 -1.68
N GLU A 250 -14.77 7.29 -0.96
CA GLU A 250 -13.95 8.41 -0.49
C GLU A 250 -13.13 9.05 -1.62
N ILE A 251 -12.54 8.26 -2.52
CA ILE A 251 -11.79 8.75 -3.69
C ILE A 251 -12.65 9.68 -4.56
N SER A 252 -13.95 9.40 -4.69
CA SER A 252 -14.87 10.22 -5.48
C SER A 252 -15.07 11.65 -4.92
N LYS A 253 -14.58 11.96 -3.71
CA LYS A 253 -14.68 13.27 -3.04
C LYS A 253 -13.52 14.23 -3.36
N GLU A 254 -12.75 13.98 -4.40
CA GLU A 254 -11.62 14.84 -4.84
C GLU A 254 -10.54 15.05 -3.77
N LEU A 255 -9.96 13.98 -3.29
CA LEU A 255 -8.83 14.03 -2.36
C LEU A 255 -7.55 14.57 -3.06
N PRO A 256 -6.65 15.24 -2.31
CA PRO A 256 -5.34 15.60 -2.84
C PRO A 256 -4.54 14.33 -3.21
N GLY A 257 -3.64 14.46 -4.19
CA GLY A 257 -2.74 13.35 -4.53
C GLY A 257 -1.69 13.13 -3.44
N PHE A 258 -1.42 11.87 -3.11
CA PHE A 258 -0.34 11.51 -2.20
C PHE A 258 1.04 11.75 -2.82
N ASP A 259 1.94 12.44 -2.12
CA ASP A 259 3.36 12.58 -2.49
C ASP A 259 4.25 11.88 -1.46
N PRO A 260 4.90 10.76 -1.79
CA PRO A 260 5.77 10.04 -0.85
C PRO A 260 7.00 10.82 -0.38
N LEU A 261 7.34 11.94 -1.02
CA LEU A 261 8.45 12.82 -0.60
C LEU A 261 8.01 13.95 0.33
N ASP A 262 6.73 14.18 0.46
CA ASP A 262 6.19 15.14 1.43
C ASP A 262 5.94 14.44 2.77
N ILE A 263 6.98 14.43 3.61
CA ILE A 263 6.96 13.74 4.92
C ILE A 263 7.15 14.70 6.11
N GLY A 264 7.29 16.01 5.83
CA GLY A 264 7.52 17.03 6.86
C GLY A 264 6.41 17.16 7.91
N TRP A 265 5.23 16.63 7.62
CA TRP A 265 4.06 16.64 8.50
C TRP A 265 4.03 15.50 9.54
N LEU A 266 4.88 14.48 9.40
CA LEU A 266 4.90 13.33 10.31
C LEU A 266 5.12 13.70 11.79
N PRO A 267 6.00 14.65 12.16
CA PRO A 267 6.12 15.10 13.55
C PRO A 267 4.82 15.69 14.11
N ASP A 268 4.03 16.38 13.27
CA ASP A 268 2.76 16.96 13.68
C ASP A 268 1.70 15.87 13.88
N LEU A 269 1.70 14.81 13.06
CA LEU A 269 0.86 13.63 13.28
C LEU A 269 1.13 12.99 14.64
N VAL A 270 2.42 12.82 15.00
CA VAL A 270 2.79 12.26 16.31
C VAL A 270 2.30 13.14 17.46
N ARG A 271 2.36 14.47 17.32
CA ARG A 271 1.86 15.40 18.35
C ARG A 271 0.35 15.26 18.58
N LEU A 272 -0.41 14.75 17.62
CA LEU A 272 -1.85 14.49 17.82
C LEU A 272 -2.13 13.45 18.90
N THR A 273 -1.14 12.63 19.26
CA THR A 273 -1.27 11.59 20.30
C THR A 273 -1.73 12.13 21.65
N VAL A 274 -1.39 13.39 22.00
CA VAL A 274 -1.73 14.01 23.31
C VAL A 274 -3.16 14.53 23.37
N HIS A 275 -3.86 14.61 22.22
CA HIS A 275 -5.24 15.11 22.18
C HIS A 275 -6.25 13.99 22.42
N ASP A 276 -7.30 14.28 23.16
CA ASP A 276 -8.37 13.30 23.41
C ASP A 276 -9.05 12.83 22.12
N ASP A 277 -9.23 13.72 21.13
CA ASP A 277 -9.74 13.43 19.80
C ASP A 277 -8.63 13.16 18.76
N GLY A 278 -7.42 12.84 19.22
CA GLY A 278 -6.24 12.58 18.41
C GLY A 278 -6.49 11.58 17.28
N PRO A 279 -7.13 10.43 17.52
CA PRO A 279 -7.47 9.47 16.45
C PRO A 279 -8.29 10.08 15.31
N LYS A 280 -9.31 10.89 15.59
CA LYS A 280 -10.12 11.58 14.57
C LYS A 280 -9.30 12.61 13.78
N ARG A 281 -8.46 13.37 14.49
CA ARG A 281 -7.56 14.37 13.85
C ARG A 281 -6.54 13.69 12.95
N ALA A 282 -5.99 12.56 13.38
CA ALA A 282 -5.03 11.81 12.59
C ALA A 282 -5.62 11.34 11.25
N ILE A 283 -6.84 10.78 11.26
CA ILE A 283 -7.54 10.37 10.04
C ILE A 283 -7.76 11.56 9.10
N ARG A 284 -8.15 12.72 9.64
CA ARG A 284 -8.34 13.94 8.83
C ARG A 284 -7.02 14.43 8.23
N MET A 285 -5.96 14.50 9.04
CA MET A 285 -4.63 14.91 8.57
C MET A 285 -4.12 14.00 7.46
N LEU A 286 -4.29 12.68 7.58
CA LEU A 286 -3.89 11.72 6.54
C LEU A 286 -4.69 11.93 5.24
N ALA A 287 -5.98 12.23 5.33
CA ALA A 287 -6.80 12.57 4.15
C ALA A 287 -6.33 13.87 3.46
N GLU A 288 -5.89 14.87 4.22
CA GLU A 288 -5.29 16.11 3.70
C GLU A 288 -3.97 15.86 2.96
N HIS A 289 -3.29 14.74 3.23
CA HIS A 289 -2.09 14.28 2.52
C HIS A 289 -2.37 13.16 1.50
N GLY A 290 -3.64 12.94 1.13
CA GLY A 290 -4.01 11.98 0.10
C GLY A 290 -3.97 10.52 0.52
N ILE A 291 -4.07 10.23 1.82
CA ILE A 291 -4.11 8.89 2.39
C ILE A 291 -5.48 8.64 3.01
N ILE A 292 -6.21 7.65 2.54
CA ILE A 292 -7.51 7.28 3.07
C ILE A 292 -7.33 6.32 4.24
N VAL A 293 -7.96 6.63 5.38
CA VAL A 293 -8.02 5.70 6.52
C VAL A 293 -9.45 5.24 6.72
N ILE A 294 -9.66 3.93 6.68
CA ILE A 294 -10.97 3.32 6.89
C ILE A 294 -10.91 2.46 8.15
N VAL A 295 -11.78 2.77 9.09
CA VAL A 295 -12.00 1.92 10.26
C VAL A 295 -13.20 1.01 9.98
N GLU A 296 -12.97 -0.30 10.08
CA GLU A 296 -13.99 -1.31 9.83
C GLU A 296 -13.79 -2.50 10.78
N ALA A 297 -14.84 -2.88 11.47
CA ALA A 297 -14.75 -3.96 12.45
C ALA A 297 -14.27 -5.27 11.81
N GLN A 298 -13.43 -6.01 12.53
CA GLN A 298 -13.00 -7.33 12.10
C GLN A 298 -14.18 -8.30 12.01
N ILE A 299 -14.15 -9.18 11.01
CA ILE A 299 -15.05 -10.34 10.96
C ILE A 299 -14.64 -11.32 12.06
N PRO A 300 -15.57 -11.90 12.83
CA PRO A 300 -15.22 -12.89 13.87
C PRO A 300 -14.40 -14.06 13.31
N GLY A 301 -13.22 -14.27 13.88
CA GLY A 301 -12.23 -15.25 13.40
C GLY A 301 -11.09 -14.66 12.59
N LEU A 302 -11.21 -13.44 12.10
CA LEU A 302 -10.13 -12.73 11.42
C LEU A 302 -9.21 -12.05 12.45
N ALA A 303 -7.94 -12.44 12.52
CA ALA A 303 -6.98 -11.94 13.53
C ALA A 303 -6.02 -10.88 12.95
N ILE A 304 -6.56 -9.78 12.40
CA ILE A 304 -5.78 -8.69 11.80
C ILE A 304 -6.01 -7.38 12.54
N ASP A 305 -5.01 -6.56 12.69
CA ASP A 305 -5.08 -5.24 13.32
C ASP A 305 -5.18 -4.11 12.27
N GLY A 306 -4.47 -4.23 11.13
CA GLY A 306 -4.49 -3.26 10.03
C GLY A 306 -4.10 -3.87 8.69
N ALA A 307 -4.21 -3.08 7.63
CA ALA A 307 -3.72 -3.38 6.29
C ALA A 307 -3.50 -2.09 5.49
N ALA A 308 -2.41 -2.04 4.70
CA ALA A 308 -2.16 -0.98 3.74
C ALA A 308 -2.24 -1.52 2.30
N PHE A 309 -2.87 -0.78 1.40
CA PHE A 309 -3.00 -1.14 -0.01
C PHE A 309 -3.27 0.09 -0.89
N LEU A 310 -3.25 -0.10 -2.20
CA LEU A 310 -3.67 0.94 -3.15
C LEU A 310 -5.05 0.64 -3.72
N GLU A 311 -5.90 1.65 -3.77
CA GLU A 311 -7.16 1.62 -4.52
C GLU A 311 -7.14 2.76 -5.55
N GLN A 312 -7.17 2.41 -6.82
CA GLN A 312 -7.07 3.37 -7.94
C GLN A 312 -5.85 4.31 -7.81
N GLY A 313 -4.72 3.79 -7.31
CA GLY A 313 -3.50 4.56 -7.11
C GLY A 313 -3.46 5.43 -5.84
N THR A 314 -4.53 5.45 -5.06
CA THR A 314 -4.61 6.17 -3.77
C THR A 314 -4.26 5.22 -2.63
N PRO A 315 -3.34 5.61 -1.71
CA PRO A 315 -3.05 4.82 -0.52
C PRO A 315 -4.25 4.70 0.41
N VAL A 316 -4.53 3.49 0.85
CA VAL A 316 -5.61 3.18 1.79
C VAL A 316 -5.04 2.41 2.97
N ILE A 317 -5.37 2.87 4.18
CA ILE A 317 -5.07 2.19 5.44
C ILE A 317 -6.39 1.69 6.02
N GLY A 318 -6.52 0.39 6.19
CA GLY A 318 -7.64 -0.24 6.90
C GLY A 318 -7.25 -0.56 8.34
N LEU A 319 -8.11 -0.23 9.30
CA LEU A 319 -7.90 -0.53 10.73
C LEU A 319 -9.10 -1.27 11.29
N THR A 320 -8.86 -2.34 12.06
CA THR A 320 -9.95 -3.09 12.70
C THR A 320 -10.31 -2.56 14.10
N ILE A 321 -9.39 -1.92 14.77
CA ILE A 321 -9.45 -1.53 16.18
C ILE A 321 -9.87 -2.73 17.06
N ARG A 322 -9.31 -3.91 16.75
CA ARG A 322 -9.56 -5.14 17.50
C ARG A 322 -9.21 -4.97 18.98
N LYS A 323 -8.10 -4.32 19.25
CA LYS A 323 -7.68 -3.88 20.58
C LYS A 323 -8.01 -2.40 20.73
N ASP A 324 -9.05 -2.09 21.50
CA ASP A 324 -9.53 -0.72 21.73
C ASP A 324 -8.67 0.00 22.77
N THR A 325 -7.42 0.28 22.40
CA THR A 325 -6.45 1.00 23.24
C THR A 325 -5.65 2.01 22.41
N LEU A 326 -5.28 3.14 23.02
CA LEU A 326 -4.56 4.21 22.35
C LEU A 326 -3.17 3.76 21.87
N ASP A 327 -2.46 2.97 22.66
CA ASP A 327 -1.14 2.45 22.30
C ASP A 327 -1.20 1.58 21.05
N ASN A 328 -2.17 0.67 20.97
CA ASN A 328 -2.33 -0.20 19.80
C ASN A 328 -2.80 0.59 18.58
N PHE A 329 -3.75 1.53 18.71
CA PHE A 329 -4.22 2.35 17.61
C PHE A 329 -3.06 3.12 16.96
N TRP A 330 -2.31 3.90 17.77
CA TRP A 330 -1.22 4.72 17.24
C TRP A 330 -0.10 3.89 16.62
N PHE A 331 0.26 2.79 17.27
CA PHE A 331 1.30 1.92 16.70
C PHE A 331 0.83 1.28 15.39
N THR A 332 -0.40 0.75 15.33
CA THR A 332 -0.94 0.14 14.11
C THR A 332 -1.08 1.17 12.99
N LEU A 333 -1.63 2.36 13.27
CA LEU A 333 -1.77 3.41 12.27
C LEU A 333 -0.41 3.80 11.66
N LEU A 334 0.62 3.99 12.49
CA LEU A 334 1.95 4.38 12.02
C LEU A 334 2.70 3.23 11.37
N HIS A 335 2.41 1.98 11.74
CA HIS A 335 2.93 0.79 11.06
C HIS A 335 2.37 0.69 9.63
N GLU A 336 1.05 0.82 9.46
CA GLU A 336 0.44 0.84 8.13
C GLU A 336 0.89 2.06 7.31
N LEU A 337 1.08 3.20 7.96
CA LEU A 337 1.65 4.38 7.32
C LEU A 337 3.11 4.16 6.88
N ALA A 338 3.88 3.39 7.62
CA ALA A 338 5.25 3.03 7.20
C ALA A 338 5.23 2.25 5.88
N HIS A 339 4.30 1.30 5.70
CA HIS A 339 4.13 0.63 4.42
C HIS A 339 3.77 1.60 3.30
N VAL A 340 2.91 2.59 3.58
CA VAL A 340 2.59 3.63 2.60
C VAL A 340 3.81 4.48 2.24
N ILE A 341 4.66 4.84 3.18
CA ILE A 341 5.82 5.72 2.95
C ILE A 341 7.00 4.93 2.37
N LEU A 342 7.39 3.83 3.02
CA LEU A 342 8.61 3.10 2.68
C LEU A 342 8.41 2.14 1.50
N HIS A 343 7.23 1.52 1.40
CA HIS A 343 6.96 0.44 0.47
C HIS A 343 5.93 0.81 -0.61
N TYR A 344 5.60 2.10 -0.77
CA TYR A 344 4.62 2.57 -1.75
C TYR A 344 4.86 2.02 -3.15
N ARG A 345 6.12 2.02 -3.60
CA ARG A 345 6.48 1.57 -4.94
C ARG A 345 7.00 0.14 -5.00
N THR A 346 7.56 -0.37 -3.94
CA THR A 346 8.14 -1.73 -3.90
C THR A 346 7.16 -2.77 -3.39
N GLY A 347 6.26 -2.41 -2.49
CA GLY A 347 5.30 -3.31 -1.88
C GLY A 347 3.85 -3.04 -2.30
N LEU A 348 3.40 -1.78 -2.25
CA LEU A 348 2.00 -1.46 -2.51
C LEU A 348 1.66 -1.35 -4.00
N SER A 349 2.59 -0.91 -4.86
CA SER A 349 2.30 -0.62 -6.26
C SER A 349 2.74 -1.69 -7.24
N THR A 350 3.73 -2.51 -6.92
CA THR A 350 4.33 -3.43 -7.89
C THR A 350 3.91 -4.87 -7.75
N GLY A 351 3.29 -5.28 -6.64
CA GLY A 351 3.10 -6.72 -6.39
C GLY A 351 4.44 -7.45 -6.58
N PHE A 352 4.83 -8.33 -5.70
CA PHE A 352 6.10 -9.03 -5.69
C PHE A 352 6.42 -9.70 -7.05
N TYR A 353 7.20 -9.05 -7.93
CA TYR A 353 7.53 -9.60 -9.24
C TYR A 353 9.02 -9.65 -9.57
N ASP A 354 9.93 -9.37 -8.65
CA ASP A 354 11.36 -9.63 -8.87
C ASP A 354 11.88 -10.52 -7.74
N GLN A 355 12.04 -11.82 -8.05
CA GLN A 355 12.50 -12.84 -7.10
C GLN A 355 13.98 -12.70 -6.72
N ASP A 356 14.74 -11.82 -7.37
CA ASP A 356 16.19 -11.72 -7.14
C ASP A 356 16.63 -10.55 -6.24
N GLU A 357 15.80 -9.54 -5.97
CA GLU A 357 16.11 -8.40 -5.07
C GLU A 357 14.91 -7.96 -4.19
N ALA A 358 13.83 -8.71 -4.14
CA ALA A 358 12.67 -8.34 -3.30
C ALA A 358 13.02 -8.54 -1.82
N VAL A 359 12.93 -7.46 -1.05
CA VAL A 359 12.91 -7.51 0.42
C VAL A 359 11.82 -8.49 0.82
N SER A 360 12.12 -9.47 1.67
CA SER A 360 11.13 -10.45 2.11
C SER A 360 9.97 -9.75 2.84
N SER A 361 8.79 -10.36 2.87
CA SER A 361 7.65 -9.78 3.62
C SER A 361 8.00 -9.57 5.09
N ASP A 362 8.80 -10.45 5.67
CA ASP A 362 9.26 -10.36 7.07
C ASP A 362 10.20 -9.16 7.28
N GLU A 363 11.03 -8.83 6.28
CA GLU A 363 11.90 -7.65 6.35
C GLU A 363 11.08 -6.36 6.22
N GLN A 364 10.09 -6.30 5.35
CA GLN A 364 9.19 -5.14 5.22
C GLN A 364 8.37 -4.91 6.49
N GLU A 365 7.89 -5.97 7.13
CA GLU A 365 7.21 -5.90 8.42
C GLU A 365 8.15 -5.38 9.52
N ALA A 366 9.40 -5.86 9.54
CA ALA A 366 10.40 -5.39 10.50
C ALA A 366 10.77 -3.91 10.27
N GLU A 367 10.86 -3.47 9.01
CA GLU A 367 11.09 -2.07 8.67
C GLU A 367 9.91 -1.18 9.10
N ALA A 368 8.67 -1.62 8.89
CA ALA A 368 7.48 -0.90 9.31
C ALA A 368 7.36 -0.82 10.84
N ASP A 369 7.63 -1.91 11.56
CA ASP A 369 7.68 -1.94 13.03
C ASP A 369 8.75 -0.96 13.57
N LYS A 370 9.92 -0.95 12.95
CA LYS A 370 11.03 -0.06 13.32
C LYS A 370 10.70 1.42 13.05
N PHE A 371 10.09 1.71 11.89
CA PHE A 371 9.66 3.06 11.54
C PHE A 371 8.63 3.58 12.53
N ALA A 372 7.54 2.85 12.75
CA ALA A 372 6.48 3.23 13.69
C ALA A 372 7.01 3.40 15.11
N GLY A 373 7.82 2.46 15.56
CA GLY A 373 8.44 2.50 16.90
C GLY A 373 9.34 3.71 17.11
N ASN A 374 10.19 4.04 16.13
CA ASN A 374 11.13 5.17 16.21
C ASN A 374 10.42 6.52 15.99
N LEU A 375 9.39 6.56 15.16
CA LEU A 375 8.62 7.78 14.95
C LEU A 375 7.87 8.20 16.22
N LEU A 376 7.31 7.23 16.97
CA LEU A 376 6.66 7.47 18.27
C LEU A 376 7.67 7.76 19.37
N ILE A 377 8.68 6.92 19.50
CA ILE A 377 9.68 6.99 20.58
C ILE A 377 11.06 6.79 19.95
N PRO A 378 11.84 7.86 19.68
CA PRO A 378 13.16 7.75 19.09
C PRO A 378 14.05 6.77 19.84
N GLY A 379 14.68 5.83 19.12
CA GLY A 379 15.43 4.73 19.72
C GLY A 379 16.57 5.19 20.61
N GLU A 380 17.30 6.26 20.22
CA GLU A 380 18.36 6.84 21.02
C GLU A 380 17.84 7.41 22.35
N ARG A 381 16.71 8.14 22.32
CA ARG A 381 16.07 8.66 23.54
C ARG A 381 15.56 7.53 24.43
N TRP A 382 15.00 6.49 23.84
CA TRP A 382 14.54 5.31 24.56
C TRP A 382 15.66 4.57 25.26
N ALA A 383 16.76 4.30 24.55
CA ALA A 383 17.92 3.58 25.10
C ALA A 383 18.53 4.26 26.33
N ARG A 384 18.49 5.59 26.39
CA ARG A 384 19.02 6.40 27.50
C ARG A 384 17.97 6.68 28.58
N SER A 385 16.72 6.29 28.40
CA SER A 385 15.63 6.61 29.31
C SER A 385 15.56 5.69 30.52
N THR A 386 15.40 6.28 31.71
CA THR A 386 15.07 5.53 32.93
C THR A 386 13.65 4.93 32.89
N ALA A 387 12.74 5.46 32.06
CA ALA A 387 11.37 4.95 31.90
C ALA A 387 11.37 3.48 31.43
N ARG A 388 12.38 3.06 30.66
CA ARG A 388 12.50 1.69 30.13
C ARG A 388 12.53 0.62 31.24
N ILE A 389 13.19 0.93 32.35
CA ILE A 389 13.35 0.02 33.52
C ILE A 389 12.46 0.39 34.69
N ALA A 390 11.74 1.52 34.61
CA ALA A 390 10.92 2.02 35.70
C ALA A 390 9.68 1.13 35.96
N ASN A 391 9.32 1.02 37.23
CA ASN A 391 8.03 0.45 37.66
C ASN A 391 7.06 1.53 38.15
N SER A 392 7.54 2.77 38.33
CA SER A 392 6.74 3.92 38.73
C SER A 392 6.05 4.55 37.53
N PRO A 393 4.72 4.68 37.51
CA PRO A 393 3.99 5.36 36.45
C PRO A 393 4.44 6.81 36.23
N GLU A 394 4.80 7.53 37.30
CA GLU A 394 5.16 8.95 37.25
C GLU A 394 6.43 9.17 36.41
N VAL A 395 7.41 8.27 36.50
CA VAL A 395 8.64 8.32 35.68
C VAL A 395 8.32 8.10 34.20
N ILE A 396 7.39 7.20 33.91
CA ILE A 396 6.96 6.85 32.55
C ILE A 396 6.14 8.01 31.94
N GLU A 397 5.20 8.56 32.71
CA GLU A 397 4.37 9.71 32.31
C GLU A 397 5.23 10.97 32.07
N LYS A 398 6.24 11.21 32.93
CA LYS A 398 7.19 12.29 32.72
C LYS A 398 7.95 12.13 31.41
N PHE A 399 8.46 10.94 31.12
CA PHE A 399 9.18 10.67 29.87
C PHE A 399 8.27 10.88 28.65
N ALA A 400 7.02 10.44 28.69
CA ALA A 400 6.05 10.68 27.64
C ALA A 400 5.81 12.19 27.41
N LYS A 401 5.67 12.95 28.49
CA LYS A 401 5.50 14.42 28.44
C LYS A 401 6.75 15.09 27.82
N ASP A 402 7.96 14.63 28.16
CA ASP A 402 9.22 15.16 27.61
C ASP A 402 9.37 14.81 26.12
N LEU A 403 8.70 13.78 25.63
CA LEU A 403 8.61 13.43 24.21
C LEU A 403 7.47 14.19 23.49
N GLY A 404 6.49 14.72 24.20
CA GLY A 404 5.30 15.34 23.63
C GLY A 404 4.31 14.33 23.05
N ILE A 405 4.22 13.12 23.66
CA ILE A 405 3.30 12.05 23.25
C ILE A 405 2.43 11.59 24.41
N HIS A 406 1.33 10.90 24.11
CA HIS A 406 0.48 10.33 25.16
C HIS A 406 1.18 9.19 25.89
N SER A 407 1.07 9.16 27.22
CA SER A 407 1.76 8.17 28.08
C SER A 407 1.36 6.72 27.78
N ALA A 408 0.15 6.46 27.30
CA ALA A 408 -0.29 5.13 26.87
C ALA A 408 0.68 4.46 25.90
N ILE A 409 1.29 5.24 25.00
CA ILE A 409 2.26 4.74 24.00
C ILE A 409 3.52 4.21 24.68
N VAL A 410 4.03 4.92 25.68
CA VAL A 410 5.22 4.49 26.44
C VAL A 410 4.89 3.25 27.27
N PHE A 411 3.74 3.23 27.93
CA PHE A 411 3.26 2.05 28.67
C PHE A 411 3.11 0.84 27.75
N GLY A 412 2.54 1.01 26.56
CA GLY A 412 2.41 -0.06 25.56
C GLY A 412 3.76 -0.63 25.14
N ARG A 413 4.74 0.25 24.86
CA ARG A 413 6.11 -0.17 24.52
C ARG A 413 6.77 -0.99 25.64
N ILE A 414 6.66 -0.55 26.88
CA ILE A 414 7.20 -1.27 28.05
C ILE A 414 6.58 -2.66 28.16
N ARG A 415 5.24 -2.76 27.98
CA ARG A 415 4.52 -4.04 28.03
C ARG A 415 5.00 -5.00 26.94
N LYS A 416 5.19 -4.50 25.69
CA LYS A 416 5.75 -5.28 24.57
C LYS A 416 7.17 -5.75 24.86
N GLU A 417 8.07 -4.85 25.27
CA GLU A 417 9.49 -5.20 25.55
C GLU A 417 9.67 -6.18 26.72
N ARG A 418 8.83 -6.07 27.75
CA ARG A 418 8.87 -6.98 28.91
C ARG A 418 8.04 -8.28 28.67
N ASN A 419 7.41 -8.39 27.51
CA ASN A 419 6.46 -9.48 27.20
C ASN A 419 5.45 -9.71 28.34
N ASN A 420 4.98 -8.63 28.95
CA ASN A 420 4.06 -8.68 30.09
C ASN A 420 2.90 -7.68 29.88
N TYR A 421 1.77 -8.21 29.44
CA TYR A 421 0.60 -7.41 29.11
C TYR A 421 -0.34 -7.17 30.32
N THR A 422 -0.02 -7.68 31.48
CA THR A 422 -0.79 -7.44 32.72
C THR A 422 -0.37 -6.17 33.43
N ILE A 423 0.90 -5.76 33.32
CA ILE A 423 1.40 -4.51 33.92
C ILE A 423 0.80 -3.30 33.20
N PHE A 424 0.49 -2.26 33.97
CA PHE A 424 -0.05 -0.98 33.45
C PHE A 424 -1.27 -1.12 32.53
N ALA A 425 -2.08 -2.18 32.70
CA ALA A 425 -3.23 -2.45 31.82
C ALA A 425 -4.27 -1.31 31.82
N ASN A 426 -4.37 -0.55 32.90
CA ASN A 426 -5.27 0.62 33.03
C ASN A 426 -4.65 1.93 32.53
N LYS A 427 -3.40 1.93 32.04
CA LYS A 427 -2.64 3.13 31.59
C LYS A 427 -2.52 3.24 30.06
N ILE A 428 -3.07 2.30 29.32
CA ILE A 428 -2.95 2.23 27.85
C ILE A 428 -4.11 2.89 27.08
N GLY A 429 -4.98 3.62 27.76
CA GLY A 429 -6.10 4.33 27.13
C GLY A 429 -7.14 3.39 26.52
N GLY A 430 -7.60 2.41 27.30
CA GLY A 430 -8.63 1.46 26.86
C GLY A 430 -10.01 2.10 26.67
N ASN A 431 -10.82 1.50 25.76
CA ASN A 431 -12.21 1.85 25.44
C ASN A 431 -12.42 3.30 24.94
N SER A 432 -11.41 3.90 24.32
CA SER A 432 -11.47 5.30 23.89
C SER A 432 -11.48 5.49 22.37
N VAL A 433 -10.96 4.54 21.59
CA VAL A 433 -10.77 4.68 20.15
C VAL A 433 -12.02 4.27 19.39
N ARG A 434 -12.65 3.14 19.74
CA ARG A 434 -13.90 2.68 19.10
C ARG A 434 -15.01 3.69 19.23
N ALA A 435 -15.24 4.23 20.43
CA ALA A 435 -16.24 5.26 20.67
C ALA A 435 -16.03 6.48 19.78
N GLN A 436 -14.78 6.84 19.47
CA GLN A 436 -14.50 7.97 18.60
C GLN A 436 -14.71 7.65 17.10
N LEU A 437 -14.36 6.45 16.65
CA LEU A 437 -14.20 6.18 15.22
C LEU A 437 -15.28 5.27 14.63
N MET A 438 -16.01 4.50 15.45
CA MET A 438 -17.00 3.52 14.99
C MET A 438 -18.46 3.89 15.29
N GLU A 439 -18.73 4.86 16.16
CA GLU A 439 -20.09 5.28 16.51
C GLU A 439 -20.78 6.20 15.47
N GLN A 440 -20.10 6.50 14.36
CA GLN A 440 -20.62 7.37 13.29
C GLN A 440 -20.86 6.64 11.96
N SER A 441 -20.93 5.30 11.95
CA SER A 441 -21.19 4.51 10.73
C SER A 441 -22.61 3.97 10.72
#